data_52ea7d647e2685cfcc36ea08ecca4a0a
#
_entry.id   52ea7d647e2685cfcc36ea08ecca4a0a
#
_cell.length_a   1.000
_cell.length_b   1.000
_cell.length_c   1.000
_cell.angle_alpha   90.00
_cell.angle_beta   90.00
_cell.angle_gamma   90.00
#
_symmetry.space_group_name_H-M   'P 1'
#
loop_
_entity.id
_entity.type
_entity.pdbx_description
1 polymer ?
#
loop_
_entity_poly.entity_id
_entity_poly.type
_entity_poly.pdbx_seq_one_letter_code
_entity_poly.pdbx_strand_id
1 'polypeptide(L)'
;MLRFWRTMAAAAALAASAHGADAQTPVRWLSQTATVHAQYPAEIAAMERVTASGAGLRADRSEFMVLGLNLADALRLVRSGSYDVVSTQVGLASRDDPFLEGIDLIGVSTNMNDLQAAVDAYREIFDKRIGERFGAKVLAIWPFGPQVFFCNQPIKTLDDLKTLRVRSFTPSMSKLIEALGATPVSIPFPEVYPSLQRGVANCGVTSPTSANTGRWPEVTTHLLPLSVSGSIQAHLVNAAWWAKLNPQQQEAMTRELRQMEKDLWALARTINEDATNCSIGKEPCAPKPHVKYTMTLADVAPADLERVRKISAELVLTEWATRCERAYPNCKQAWNGTIGKVRNLTIP
;
A
#
# COMPACT_ATOMS: atom_id res chain seq x y z
N MET A 1 82.34 35.45 -31.83
CA MET A 1 81.09 36.08 -32.26
C MET A 1 79.96 35.05 -32.04
N LEU A 2 79.30 35.12 -30.89
CA LEU A 2 78.27 34.17 -30.49
C LEU A 2 76.90 34.73 -30.85
N ARG A 3 76.08 34.00 -31.63
CA ARG A 3 74.68 34.28 -31.86
C ARG A 3 73.83 33.45 -30.86
N PHE A 4 73.13 34.14 -29.98
CA PHE A 4 72.10 33.58 -29.10
C PHE A 4 70.80 33.42 -29.84
N TRP A 5 70.29 32.19 -29.93
CA TRP A 5 68.97 31.95 -30.34
C TRP A 5 68.03 31.84 -29.12
N ARG A 6 67.03 32.72 -29.09
CA ARG A 6 65.93 32.68 -28.11
C ARG A 6 64.86 31.75 -28.64
N THR A 7 64.68 30.64 -27.99
CA THR A 7 63.52 29.79 -28.16
C THR A 7 62.39 30.25 -27.24
N MET A 8 61.28 30.77 -27.79
CA MET A 8 60.06 31.04 -27.07
C MET A 8 59.32 29.70 -26.95
N ALA A 9 59.16 29.20 -25.73
CA ALA A 9 58.25 28.08 -25.40
C ALA A 9 56.87 28.66 -25.16
N ALA A 10 55.92 28.36 -26.06
CA ALA A 10 54.49 28.63 -25.86
C ALA A 10 53.90 27.57 -24.92
N ALA A 11 53.62 27.98 -23.68
CA ALA A 11 52.84 27.14 -22.75
C ALA A 11 51.35 27.23 -23.11
N ALA A 12 50.85 26.20 -23.77
CA ALA A 12 49.39 26.01 -23.96
C ALA A 12 48.77 25.57 -22.63
N ALA A 13 48.08 26.49 -21.97
CA ALA A 13 47.24 26.16 -20.81
C ALA A 13 46.02 25.39 -21.27
N LEU A 14 46.02 24.06 -21.11
CA LEU A 14 44.80 23.24 -21.14
C LEU A 14 43.96 23.57 -19.90
N ALA A 15 42.99 24.44 -20.10
CA ALA A 15 41.89 24.59 -19.13
C ALA A 15 41.06 23.29 -19.19
N ALA A 16 41.38 22.32 -18.35
CA ALA A 16 40.50 21.19 -18.08
C ALA A 16 39.27 21.74 -17.42
N SER A 17 38.18 21.84 -18.19
CA SER A 17 36.82 22.04 -17.67
C SER A 17 36.48 20.82 -16.81
N ALA A 18 36.82 20.87 -15.53
CA ALA A 18 36.25 19.94 -14.55
C ALA A 18 34.75 20.23 -14.51
N HIS A 19 34.00 19.52 -15.32
CA HIS A 19 32.57 19.37 -15.09
C HIS A 19 32.49 18.64 -13.75
N GLY A 20 32.33 19.38 -12.66
CA GLY A 20 32.01 18.84 -11.38
C GLY A 20 30.74 17.99 -11.61
N ALA A 21 30.85 16.68 -11.46
CA ALA A 21 29.67 15.85 -11.35
C ALA A 21 28.88 16.42 -10.17
N ASP A 22 27.82 17.18 -10.44
CA ASP A 22 26.93 17.68 -9.40
C ASP A 22 26.52 16.49 -8.54
N ALA A 23 26.91 16.54 -7.26
CA ALA A 23 26.65 15.46 -6.34
C ALA A 23 25.14 15.28 -6.24
N GLN A 24 24.63 14.12 -6.71
CA GLN A 24 23.21 13.82 -6.68
C GLN A 24 22.69 13.90 -5.24
N THR A 25 21.54 14.54 -5.06
CA THR A 25 20.83 14.57 -3.77
C THR A 25 20.28 13.15 -3.47
N PRO A 26 20.73 12.50 -2.38
CA PRO A 26 20.20 11.20 -2.02
C PRO A 26 18.75 11.32 -1.55
N VAL A 27 17.92 10.35 -1.98
CA VAL A 27 16.54 10.16 -1.55
C VAL A 27 16.49 8.85 -0.75
N ARG A 28 16.50 8.94 0.57
CA ARG A 28 16.42 7.76 1.45
C ARG A 28 14.99 7.23 1.41
N TRP A 29 14.80 6.13 0.69
CA TRP A 29 13.49 5.56 0.41
C TRP A 29 13.29 4.26 1.21
N LEU A 30 12.33 4.27 2.14
CA LEU A 30 11.97 3.09 2.92
C LEU A 30 10.70 2.45 2.34
N SER A 31 10.86 1.23 1.86
CA SER A 31 9.82 0.50 1.12
C SER A 31 9.17 -0.58 1.97
N GLN A 32 7.85 -0.66 1.91
CA GLN A 32 7.09 -1.78 2.45
C GLN A 32 7.13 -2.99 1.50
N THR A 33 7.24 -2.77 0.19
CA THR A 33 7.34 -3.87 -0.77
C THR A 33 8.70 -4.55 -0.66
N ALA A 34 8.73 -5.86 -0.90
CA ALA A 34 9.93 -6.66 -0.96
C ALA A 34 9.94 -7.45 -2.28
N THR A 35 11.03 -8.10 -2.60
CA THR A 35 11.21 -8.88 -3.85
C THR A 35 10.14 -9.96 -4.07
N VAL A 36 9.51 -10.42 -3.00
CA VAL A 36 8.40 -11.39 -3.07
C VAL A 36 7.05 -10.76 -3.47
N HIS A 37 6.91 -9.43 -3.46
CA HIS A 37 5.67 -8.76 -3.81
C HIS A 37 5.60 -8.47 -5.31
N ALA A 38 4.45 -8.68 -5.93
CA ALA A 38 4.23 -8.38 -7.34
C ALA A 38 4.36 -6.88 -7.68
N GLN A 39 4.20 -6.01 -6.69
CA GLN A 39 4.33 -4.56 -6.82
C GLN A 39 5.78 -4.07 -6.82
N TYR A 40 6.72 -4.89 -6.36
CA TYR A 40 8.14 -4.54 -6.24
C TYR A 40 8.76 -4.00 -7.55
N PRO A 41 8.57 -4.62 -8.73
CA PRO A 41 9.15 -4.12 -9.97
C PRO A 41 8.70 -2.71 -10.35
N ALA A 42 7.43 -2.36 -10.09
CA ALA A 42 6.90 -1.03 -10.39
C ALA A 42 7.51 0.05 -9.49
N GLU A 43 7.74 -0.26 -8.21
CA GLU A 43 8.41 0.66 -7.29
C GLU A 43 9.89 0.85 -7.67
N ILE A 44 10.61 -0.22 -7.99
CA ILE A 44 12.01 -0.13 -8.46
C ILE A 44 12.09 0.71 -9.73
N ALA A 45 11.24 0.45 -10.73
CA ALA A 45 11.22 1.24 -11.95
C ALA A 45 10.97 2.73 -11.70
N ALA A 46 10.12 3.09 -10.74
CA ALA A 46 9.92 4.50 -10.36
C ALA A 46 11.18 5.12 -9.75
N MET A 47 11.89 4.39 -8.88
CA MET A 47 13.14 4.86 -8.28
C MET A 47 14.25 5.05 -9.33
N GLU A 48 14.35 4.12 -10.28
CA GLU A 48 15.28 4.22 -11.41
C GLU A 48 14.95 5.44 -12.28
N ARG A 49 13.67 5.67 -12.59
CA ARG A 49 13.24 6.86 -13.36
C ARG A 49 13.52 8.16 -12.61
N VAL A 50 13.30 8.21 -11.29
CA VAL A 50 13.68 9.36 -10.45
C VAL A 50 15.18 9.63 -10.56
N THR A 51 16.02 8.61 -10.44
CA THR A 51 17.47 8.73 -10.55
C THR A 51 17.91 9.16 -11.96
N ALA A 52 17.28 8.62 -13.00
CA ALA A 52 17.59 8.92 -14.40
C ALA A 52 16.94 10.21 -14.91
N SER A 53 16.16 10.93 -14.10
CA SER A 53 15.35 12.09 -14.52
C SER A 53 16.15 13.32 -14.93
N GLY A 54 17.45 13.37 -14.67
CA GLY A 54 18.31 14.54 -14.87
C GLY A 54 18.09 15.64 -13.82
N ALA A 55 17.27 15.41 -12.79
CA ALA A 55 17.02 16.38 -11.72
C ALA A 55 18.09 16.35 -10.60
N GLY A 56 19.16 15.56 -10.75
CA GLY A 56 20.20 15.44 -9.74
C GLY A 56 19.75 14.71 -8.47
N LEU A 57 18.81 13.77 -8.58
CA LEU A 57 18.36 12.91 -7.50
C LEU A 57 18.95 11.50 -7.64
N ARG A 58 19.14 10.82 -6.51
CA ARG A 58 19.53 9.39 -6.45
C ARG A 58 18.67 8.69 -5.41
N ALA A 59 17.86 7.74 -5.84
CA ALA A 59 17.01 6.97 -4.94
C ALA A 59 17.82 5.83 -4.27
N ASP A 60 17.92 5.89 -2.95
CA ASP A 60 18.60 4.90 -2.11
C ASP A 60 17.54 4.10 -1.35
N ARG A 61 17.32 2.84 -1.77
CA ARG A 61 16.26 1.98 -1.25
C ARG A 61 16.66 1.22 0.01
N SER A 62 15.75 1.21 0.96
CA SER A 62 15.76 0.32 2.13
C SER A 62 14.42 -0.40 2.25
N GLU A 63 14.37 -1.52 2.96
CA GLU A 63 13.16 -2.31 3.16
C GLU A 63 12.87 -2.49 4.65
N PHE A 64 11.58 -2.31 5.05
CA PHE A 64 11.15 -2.56 6.44
C PHE A 64 11.55 -3.95 6.94
N MET A 65 11.29 -4.98 6.13
CA MET A 65 11.56 -6.36 6.50
C MET A 65 13.05 -6.66 6.67
N VAL A 66 13.89 -6.12 5.77
CA VAL A 66 15.35 -6.31 5.83
C VAL A 66 15.96 -5.63 7.05
N LEU A 67 15.43 -4.47 7.41
CA LEU A 67 15.90 -3.68 8.57
C LEU A 67 15.25 -4.12 9.89
N GLY A 68 14.32 -5.08 9.88
CA GLY A 68 13.57 -5.50 11.07
C GLY A 68 12.69 -4.39 11.66
N LEU A 69 12.28 -3.40 10.84
CA LEU A 69 11.42 -2.31 11.27
C LEU A 69 9.96 -2.72 11.25
N ASN A 70 9.19 -2.22 12.22
CA ASN A 70 7.75 -2.46 12.25
C ASN A 70 7.05 -1.55 11.23
N LEU A 71 6.19 -2.13 10.39
CA LEU A 71 5.40 -1.40 9.39
C LEU A 71 4.51 -0.31 10.02
N ALA A 72 4.06 -0.48 11.27
CA ALA A 72 3.29 0.51 12.00
C ALA A 72 4.11 1.77 12.36
N ASP A 73 5.44 1.74 12.26
CA ASP A 73 6.30 2.90 12.52
C ASP A 73 6.45 3.85 11.32
N ALA A 74 5.85 3.55 10.18
CA ALA A 74 6.03 4.28 8.93
C ALA A 74 5.81 5.81 9.08
N LEU A 75 4.71 6.22 9.73
CA LEU A 75 4.40 7.64 9.94
C LEU A 75 5.43 8.32 10.86
N ARG A 76 5.91 7.63 11.88
CA ARG A 76 6.95 8.15 12.78
C ARG A 76 8.28 8.33 12.04
N LEU A 77 8.65 7.38 11.18
CA LEU A 77 9.90 7.41 10.43
C LEU A 77 9.94 8.51 9.37
N VAL A 78 8.82 8.74 8.64
CA VAL A 78 8.75 9.87 7.71
C VAL A 78 8.71 11.20 8.46
N ARG A 79 7.96 11.32 9.56
CA ARG A 79 7.87 12.54 10.36
C ARG A 79 9.21 12.96 10.96
N SER A 80 10.00 12.02 11.47
CA SER A 80 11.32 12.31 12.04
C SER A 80 12.37 12.71 11.01
N GLY A 81 12.09 12.49 9.70
CA GLY A 81 13.09 12.67 8.64
C GLY A 81 14.19 11.59 8.66
N SER A 82 13.96 10.45 9.35
CA SER A 82 14.87 9.30 9.26
C SER A 82 14.94 8.75 7.84
N TYR A 83 13.83 8.85 7.11
CA TYR A 83 13.71 8.58 5.68
C TYR A 83 13.02 9.76 5.00
N ASP A 84 13.38 10.00 3.74
CA ASP A 84 12.83 11.10 2.95
C ASP A 84 11.51 10.68 2.29
N VAL A 85 11.44 9.42 1.83
CA VAL A 85 10.23 8.78 1.31
C VAL A 85 9.95 7.49 2.09
N VAL A 86 8.70 7.27 2.48
CA VAL A 86 8.26 6.04 3.15
C VAL A 86 6.98 5.54 2.51
N SER A 87 6.92 4.26 2.15
CA SER A 87 5.66 3.61 1.80
C SER A 87 4.98 3.01 3.03
N THR A 88 3.65 3.15 3.14
CA THR A 88 2.87 2.64 4.27
C THR A 88 1.53 2.07 3.85
N GLN A 89 1.12 0.98 4.48
CA GLN A 89 -0.27 0.52 4.42
C GLN A 89 -1.12 1.41 5.32
N VAL A 90 -2.05 2.13 4.71
CA VAL A 90 -2.84 3.17 5.39
C VAL A 90 -3.67 2.61 6.56
N GLY A 91 -4.19 1.39 6.42
CA GLY A 91 -4.93 0.72 7.49
C GLY A 91 -4.10 0.47 8.76
N LEU A 92 -2.79 0.18 8.65
CA LEU A 92 -1.89 0.05 9.80
C LEU A 92 -1.64 1.39 10.48
N ALA A 93 -1.58 2.47 9.70
CA ALA A 93 -1.41 3.83 10.19
C ALA A 93 -2.63 4.36 10.97
N SER A 94 -3.79 3.70 10.88
CA SER A 94 -5.02 4.08 11.59
C SER A 94 -4.90 4.02 13.13
N ARG A 95 -3.89 3.36 13.66
CA ARG A 95 -3.58 3.36 15.10
C ARG A 95 -3.09 4.73 15.57
N ASP A 96 -2.37 5.45 14.72
CA ASP A 96 -1.85 6.79 15.00
C ASP A 96 -2.91 7.86 14.73
N ASP A 97 -3.73 7.64 13.71
CA ASP A 97 -4.86 8.52 13.37
C ASP A 97 -5.98 7.75 12.66
N PRO A 98 -7.12 7.52 13.32
CA PRO A 98 -8.26 6.80 12.74
C PRO A 98 -8.79 7.43 11.44
N PHE A 99 -8.59 8.74 11.20
CA PHE A 99 -8.99 9.41 9.97
C PHE A 99 -8.40 8.74 8.71
N LEU A 100 -7.18 8.23 8.83
CA LEU A 100 -6.48 7.62 7.70
C LEU A 100 -7.18 6.36 7.18
N GLU A 101 -7.77 5.56 8.08
CA GLU A 101 -8.52 4.35 7.70
C GLU A 101 -9.76 4.68 6.86
N GLY A 102 -10.28 5.91 7.00
CA GLY A 102 -11.47 6.39 6.29
C GLY A 102 -11.40 6.24 4.77
N ILE A 103 -10.20 6.20 4.19
CA ILE A 103 -9.99 6.05 2.74
C ILE A 103 -10.40 4.66 2.19
N ASP A 104 -10.36 3.61 3.02
CA ASP A 104 -10.64 2.22 2.62
C ASP A 104 -11.29 1.42 3.76
N LEU A 105 -12.42 1.92 4.28
CA LEU A 105 -13.20 1.22 5.29
C LEU A 105 -13.80 -0.08 4.74
N ILE A 106 -13.72 -1.12 5.55
CA ILE A 106 -14.15 -2.46 5.16
C ILE A 106 -15.62 -2.49 4.75
N GLY A 107 -15.90 -3.10 3.58
CA GLY A 107 -17.25 -3.26 3.03
C GLY A 107 -17.80 -2.02 2.31
N VAL A 108 -17.09 -0.87 2.34
CA VAL A 108 -17.50 0.35 1.62
C VAL A 108 -17.22 0.21 0.12
N SER A 109 -16.03 -0.26 -0.24
CA SER A 109 -15.60 -0.44 -1.63
C SER A 109 -15.22 -1.92 -1.85
N THR A 110 -16.13 -2.69 -2.45
CA THR A 110 -15.96 -4.13 -2.66
C THR A 110 -15.50 -4.49 -4.07
N ASN A 111 -15.21 -3.50 -4.90
CA ASN A 111 -14.58 -3.65 -6.21
C ASN A 111 -13.62 -2.49 -6.49
N MET A 112 -12.75 -2.67 -7.49
CA MET A 112 -11.67 -1.74 -7.78
C MET A 112 -12.13 -0.38 -8.33
N ASN A 113 -13.28 -0.31 -9.01
CA ASN A 113 -13.80 0.96 -9.54
C ASN A 113 -14.36 1.82 -8.41
N ASP A 114 -15.15 1.22 -7.54
CA ASP A 114 -15.68 1.86 -6.34
C ASP A 114 -14.56 2.35 -5.42
N LEU A 115 -13.52 1.52 -5.26
CA LEU A 115 -12.36 1.88 -4.46
C LEU A 115 -11.61 3.08 -5.05
N GLN A 116 -11.39 3.10 -6.37
CA GLN A 116 -10.70 4.23 -7.01
C GLN A 116 -11.51 5.52 -6.85
N ALA A 117 -12.82 5.48 -7.08
CA ALA A 117 -13.67 6.65 -6.87
C ALA A 117 -13.64 7.16 -5.42
N ALA A 118 -13.62 6.25 -4.44
CA ALA A 118 -13.49 6.60 -3.03
C ALA A 118 -12.13 7.25 -2.71
N VAL A 119 -11.04 6.66 -3.20
CA VAL A 119 -9.67 7.19 -3.02
C VAL A 119 -9.54 8.58 -3.65
N ASP A 120 -10.03 8.76 -4.88
CA ASP A 120 -9.95 10.05 -5.57
C ASP A 120 -10.74 11.13 -4.83
N ALA A 121 -11.93 10.80 -4.31
CA ALA A 121 -12.75 11.73 -3.53
C ALA A 121 -12.12 12.11 -2.18
N TYR A 122 -11.37 11.20 -1.55
CA TYR A 122 -10.78 11.41 -0.22
C TYR A 122 -9.37 12.00 -0.26
N ARG A 123 -8.70 11.96 -1.42
CA ARG A 123 -7.28 12.28 -1.61
C ARG A 123 -6.87 13.64 -1.03
N GLU A 124 -7.64 14.69 -1.32
CA GLU A 124 -7.29 16.06 -0.92
C GLU A 124 -7.29 16.19 0.61
N ILE A 125 -8.36 15.74 1.27
CA ILE A 125 -8.48 15.82 2.73
C ILE A 125 -7.52 14.86 3.43
N PHE A 126 -7.17 13.73 2.79
CA PHE A 126 -6.17 12.78 3.27
C PHE A 126 -4.76 13.41 3.23
N ASP A 127 -4.36 14.02 2.10
CA ASP A 127 -3.06 14.70 1.98
C ASP A 127 -2.95 15.85 2.99
N LYS A 128 -4.01 16.67 3.12
CA LYS A 128 -4.07 17.73 4.13
C LYS A 128 -3.85 17.19 5.54
N ARG A 129 -4.55 16.12 5.93
CA ARG A 129 -4.42 15.51 7.25
C ARG A 129 -3.03 14.94 7.51
N ILE A 130 -2.44 14.28 6.53
CA ILE A 130 -1.06 13.79 6.59
C ILE A 130 -0.08 14.96 6.80
N GLY A 131 -0.27 16.08 6.10
CA GLY A 131 0.55 17.29 6.28
C GLY A 131 0.45 17.87 7.69
N GLU A 132 -0.75 18.10 8.15
CA GLU A 132 -1.03 18.72 9.47
C GLU A 132 -0.55 17.86 10.64
N ARG A 133 -0.77 16.55 10.57
CA ARG A 133 -0.53 15.64 11.70
C ARG A 133 0.89 15.07 11.72
N PHE A 134 1.45 14.78 10.54
CA PHE A 134 2.69 14.01 10.41
C PHE A 134 3.81 14.77 9.69
N GLY A 135 3.57 16.02 9.23
CA GLY A 135 4.59 16.79 8.53
C GLY A 135 5.08 16.09 7.27
N ALA A 136 4.20 15.41 6.57
CA ALA A 136 4.51 14.70 5.35
C ALA A 136 3.54 15.11 4.22
N LYS A 137 3.89 14.80 2.96
CA LYS A 137 3.09 15.02 1.78
C LYS A 137 2.84 13.69 1.08
N VAL A 138 1.65 13.49 0.52
CA VAL A 138 1.28 12.29 -0.21
C VAL A 138 1.68 12.43 -1.68
N LEU A 139 2.54 11.55 -2.20
CA LEU A 139 2.94 11.55 -3.60
C LEU A 139 2.21 10.50 -4.44
N ALA A 140 1.91 9.32 -3.85
CA ALA A 140 1.18 8.27 -4.53
C ALA A 140 0.24 7.52 -3.58
N ILE A 141 -0.90 7.04 -4.08
CA ILE A 141 -1.87 6.19 -3.37
C ILE A 141 -2.30 5.06 -4.30
N TRP A 142 -2.14 3.82 -3.87
CA TRP A 142 -2.43 2.67 -4.70
C TRP A 142 -2.90 1.45 -3.87
N PRO A 143 -3.65 0.48 -4.43
CA PRO A 143 -4.14 -0.69 -3.73
C PRO A 143 -3.25 -1.92 -3.94
N PHE A 144 -3.19 -2.81 -2.96
CA PHE A 144 -2.72 -4.19 -3.19
C PHE A 144 -3.71 -5.00 -4.04
N GLY A 145 -4.99 -4.73 -3.91
CA GLY A 145 -6.07 -5.40 -4.61
C GLY A 145 -7.13 -5.95 -3.65
N PRO A 146 -8.15 -6.66 -4.17
CA PRO A 146 -9.28 -7.13 -3.39
C PRO A 146 -8.82 -7.99 -2.22
N GLN A 147 -9.30 -7.67 -1.01
CA GLN A 147 -9.00 -8.41 0.19
C GLN A 147 -10.06 -9.50 0.38
N VAL A 148 -9.63 -10.76 0.32
CA VAL A 148 -10.48 -11.96 0.30
C VAL A 148 -10.04 -12.96 1.37
N PHE A 149 -10.84 -14.03 1.61
CA PHE A 149 -10.60 -14.96 2.71
C PHE A 149 -9.90 -16.24 2.24
N PHE A 150 -8.79 -16.57 2.89
CA PHE A 150 -8.03 -17.82 2.74
C PHE A 150 -8.16 -18.62 4.03
N CYS A 151 -8.76 -19.84 3.98
CA CYS A 151 -9.05 -20.64 5.16
C CYS A 151 -8.40 -22.03 5.08
N ASN A 152 -7.97 -22.55 6.24
CA ASN A 152 -7.40 -23.90 6.37
C ASN A 152 -8.45 -25.00 6.56
N GLN A 153 -9.72 -24.66 6.41
CA GLN A 153 -10.87 -25.56 6.51
C GLN A 153 -11.96 -25.17 5.50
N PRO A 154 -12.95 -26.05 5.26
CA PRO A 154 -14.03 -25.78 4.33
C PRO A 154 -14.77 -24.48 4.65
N ILE A 155 -14.91 -23.61 3.64
CA ILE A 155 -15.71 -22.40 3.68
C ILE A 155 -16.43 -22.25 2.34
N LYS A 156 -17.73 -22.02 2.37
CA LYS A 156 -18.58 -21.78 1.21
C LYS A 156 -19.29 -20.42 1.30
N THR A 157 -19.64 -20.00 2.51
CA THR A 157 -20.37 -18.77 2.80
C THR A 157 -19.76 -18.03 3.99
N LEU A 158 -20.19 -16.81 4.26
CA LEU A 158 -19.79 -16.07 5.45
C LEU A 158 -20.24 -16.72 6.77
N ASP A 159 -21.27 -17.57 6.75
CA ASP A 159 -21.71 -18.29 7.94
C ASP A 159 -20.69 -19.32 8.41
N ASP A 160 -19.89 -19.87 7.51
CA ASP A 160 -18.83 -20.82 7.85
C ASP A 160 -17.65 -20.16 8.61
N LEU A 161 -17.63 -18.82 8.65
CA LEU A 161 -16.65 -18.08 9.47
C LEU A 161 -17.01 -18.07 10.97
N LYS A 162 -18.24 -18.34 11.34
CA LYS A 162 -18.67 -18.34 12.75
C LYS A 162 -17.76 -19.20 13.60
N THR A 163 -17.38 -18.68 14.77
CA THR A 163 -16.46 -19.29 15.73
C THR A 163 -14.99 -19.43 15.29
N LEU A 164 -14.66 -19.14 14.04
CA LEU A 164 -13.30 -19.21 13.54
C LEU A 164 -12.46 -18.03 14.03
N ARG A 165 -11.16 -18.24 14.17
CA ARG A 165 -10.16 -17.17 14.33
C ARG A 165 -9.75 -16.69 12.94
N VAL A 166 -10.06 -15.42 12.65
CA VAL A 166 -9.79 -14.81 11.35
C VAL A 166 -8.76 -13.69 11.52
N ARG A 167 -7.64 -13.80 10.81
CA ARG A 167 -6.62 -12.74 10.82
C ARG A 167 -7.17 -11.45 10.22
N SER A 168 -7.03 -10.36 10.98
CA SER A 168 -7.27 -8.98 10.54
C SER A 168 -5.98 -8.15 10.61
N PHE A 169 -6.02 -6.96 9.98
CA PHE A 169 -4.92 -5.98 10.05
C PHE A 169 -5.40 -4.54 10.22
N THR A 170 -6.71 -4.32 10.27
CA THR A 170 -7.32 -3.01 10.57
C THR A 170 -8.42 -3.13 11.61
N PRO A 171 -8.73 -2.07 12.37
CA PRO A 171 -9.86 -2.06 13.30
C PRO A 171 -11.21 -2.30 12.61
N SER A 172 -11.45 -1.67 11.44
CA SER A 172 -12.70 -1.87 10.68
C SER A 172 -12.86 -3.32 10.20
N MET A 173 -11.77 -3.99 9.80
CA MET A 173 -11.80 -5.41 9.45
C MET A 173 -12.12 -6.28 10.67
N SER A 174 -11.54 -5.98 11.82
CA SER A 174 -11.86 -6.67 13.07
C SER A 174 -13.34 -6.54 13.39
N LYS A 175 -13.92 -5.35 13.20
CA LYS A 175 -15.34 -5.10 13.44
C LYS A 175 -16.26 -5.91 12.51
N LEU A 176 -15.90 -6.02 11.23
CA LEU A 176 -16.63 -6.89 10.29
C LEU A 176 -16.56 -8.37 10.74
N ILE A 177 -15.39 -8.86 11.07
CA ILE A 177 -15.16 -10.25 11.49
C ILE A 177 -15.99 -10.58 12.75
N GLU A 178 -16.00 -9.69 13.74
CA GLU A 178 -16.85 -9.82 14.94
C GLU A 178 -18.34 -9.88 14.60
N ALA A 179 -18.80 -9.00 13.72
CA ALA A 179 -20.19 -8.95 13.30
C ALA A 179 -20.64 -10.22 12.50
N LEU A 180 -19.68 -10.92 11.91
CA LEU A 180 -19.90 -12.22 11.26
C LEU A 180 -19.90 -13.39 12.26
N GLY A 181 -19.66 -13.15 13.56
CA GLY A 181 -19.61 -14.19 14.60
C GLY A 181 -18.27 -14.92 14.67
N ALA A 182 -17.22 -14.38 14.02
CA ALA A 182 -15.86 -14.87 14.09
C ALA A 182 -15.02 -14.08 15.12
N THR A 183 -13.86 -14.61 15.48
CA THR A 183 -12.92 -13.96 16.40
C THR A 183 -11.79 -13.32 15.59
N PRO A 184 -11.65 -11.98 15.56
CA PRO A 184 -10.52 -11.34 14.89
C PRO A 184 -9.22 -11.56 15.67
N VAL A 185 -8.14 -11.84 14.96
CA VAL A 185 -6.77 -11.90 15.51
C VAL A 185 -5.86 -10.98 14.70
N SER A 186 -5.25 -10.00 15.37
CA SER A 186 -4.36 -9.04 14.72
C SER A 186 -2.97 -9.65 14.58
N ILE A 187 -2.59 -10.00 13.35
CA ILE A 187 -1.30 -10.66 13.04
C ILE A 187 -0.62 -9.88 11.90
N PRO A 188 0.64 -9.42 12.08
CA PRO A 188 1.44 -8.82 11.03
C PRO A 188 1.62 -9.78 9.85
N PHE A 189 1.69 -9.24 8.61
CA PHE A 189 1.71 -10.07 7.40
C PHE A 189 2.81 -11.17 7.40
N PRO A 190 4.07 -10.91 7.82
CA PRO A 190 5.10 -11.94 7.84
C PRO A 190 4.83 -13.12 8.80
N GLU A 191 3.98 -12.89 9.81
CA GLU A 191 3.64 -13.90 10.82
C GLU A 191 2.40 -14.73 10.46
N VAL A 192 1.70 -14.37 9.36
CA VAL A 192 0.41 -15.02 9.02
C VAL A 192 0.62 -16.45 8.55
N TYR A 193 1.60 -16.70 7.67
CA TYR A 193 1.90 -18.07 7.20
C TYR A 193 2.11 -19.05 8.37
N PRO A 194 3.07 -18.81 9.31
CA PRO A 194 3.25 -19.70 10.46
C PRO A 194 2.04 -19.73 11.40
N SER A 195 1.24 -18.68 11.47
CA SER A 195 0.02 -18.66 12.30
C SER A 195 -1.10 -19.53 11.72
N LEU A 196 -1.28 -19.52 10.40
CA LEU A 196 -2.20 -20.41 9.69
C LEU A 196 -1.73 -21.86 9.80
N GLN A 197 -0.44 -22.12 9.61
CA GLN A 197 0.15 -23.45 9.69
C GLN A 197 -0.04 -24.08 11.08
N ARG A 198 0.12 -23.30 12.14
CA ARG A 198 -0.03 -23.76 13.52
C ARG A 198 -1.47 -23.70 14.05
N GLY A 199 -2.42 -23.24 13.23
CA GLY A 199 -3.82 -23.09 13.63
C GLY A 199 -4.07 -21.98 14.65
N VAL A 200 -3.16 -21.01 14.81
CA VAL A 200 -3.40 -19.80 15.61
C VAL A 200 -4.52 -18.97 14.97
N ALA A 201 -4.54 -18.91 13.64
CA ALA A 201 -5.66 -18.42 12.84
C ALA A 201 -6.19 -19.55 11.95
N ASN A 202 -7.51 -19.59 11.74
CA ASN A 202 -8.14 -20.53 10.82
C ASN A 202 -8.26 -19.94 9.40
N CYS A 203 -8.41 -18.62 9.32
CA CYS A 203 -8.48 -17.88 8.06
C CYS A 203 -7.58 -16.65 8.12
N GLY A 204 -7.13 -16.20 6.94
CA GLY A 204 -6.49 -14.92 6.77
C GLY A 204 -7.20 -14.09 5.70
N VAL A 205 -7.21 -12.76 5.87
CA VAL A 205 -7.73 -11.83 4.86
C VAL A 205 -6.55 -11.11 4.23
N THR A 206 -6.42 -11.23 2.89
CA THR A 206 -5.41 -10.53 2.08
C THR A 206 -5.79 -10.58 0.60
N SER A 207 -5.03 -9.91 -0.28
CA SER A 207 -5.24 -10.02 -1.72
C SER A 207 -4.74 -11.38 -2.26
N PRO A 208 -5.34 -11.90 -3.35
CA PRO A 208 -4.89 -13.14 -3.97
C PRO A 208 -3.41 -13.16 -4.31
N THR A 209 -2.88 -12.05 -4.88
CA THR A 209 -1.45 -11.97 -5.20
C THR A 209 -0.58 -11.99 -3.94
N SER A 210 -0.98 -11.30 -2.88
CA SER A 210 -0.22 -11.33 -1.62
C SER A 210 -0.27 -12.69 -0.93
N ALA A 211 -1.42 -13.37 -0.96
CA ALA A 211 -1.55 -14.72 -0.42
C ALA A 211 -0.65 -15.71 -1.18
N ASN A 212 -0.69 -15.68 -2.52
CA ASN A 212 0.07 -16.61 -3.35
C ASN A 212 1.58 -16.39 -3.15
N THR A 213 2.07 -15.14 -3.27
CA THR A 213 3.50 -14.82 -3.08
C THR A 213 3.94 -15.00 -1.62
N GLY A 214 3.04 -14.86 -0.66
CA GLY A 214 3.24 -15.16 0.76
C GLY A 214 3.08 -16.64 1.11
N ARG A 215 2.87 -17.51 0.12
CA ARG A 215 2.76 -18.97 0.24
C ARG A 215 1.59 -19.46 1.10
N TRP A 216 0.56 -18.63 1.31
CA TRP A 216 -0.61 -19.03 2.12
C TRP A 216 -1.36 -20.24 1.56
N PRO A 217 -1.45 -20.48 0.22
CA PRO A 217 -2.06 -21.68 -0.31
C PRO A 217 -1.39 -23.01 0.11
N GLU A 218 -0.17 -22.99 0.66
CA GLU A 218 0.47 -24.18 1.22
C GLU A 218 -0.14 -24.61 2.56
N VAL A 219 -0.75 -23.68 3.28
CA VAL A 219 -1.27 -23.86 4.64
C VAL A 219 -2.77 -23.55 4.76
N THR A 220 -3.43 -23.30 3.62
CA THR A 220 -4.87 -23.09 3.48
C THR A 220 -5.43 -23.97 2.36
N THR A 221 -6.70 -24.31 2.44
CA THR A 221 -7.36 -25.26 1.50
C THR A 221 -8.50 -24.62 0.71
N HIS A 222 -9.08 -23.53 1.22
CA HIS A 222 -10.25 -22.88 0.64
C HIS A 222 -10.03 -21.39 0.46
N LEU A 223 -10.52 -20.88 -0.67
CA LEU A 223 -10.54 -19.46 -1.04
C LEU A 223 -11.98 -19.03 -1.24
N LEU A 224 -12.47 -18.08 -0.41
CA LEU A 224 -13.71 -17.35 -0.64
C LEU A 224 -13.36 -15.99 -1.24
N PRO A 225 -13.60 -15.76 -2.55
CA PRO A 225 -13.16 -14.55 -3.26
C PRO A 225 -14.10 -13.35 -3.06
N LEU A 226 -14.72 -13.25 -1.88
CA LEU A 226 -15.56 -12.14 -1.48
C LEU A 226 -14.67 -10.98 -1.03
N SER A 227 -14.62 -9.93 -1.84
CA SER A 227 -13.79 -8.75 -1.57
C SER A 227 -14.44 -7.83 -0.53
N VAL A 228 -13.64 -7.45 0.48
CA VAL A 228 -14.10 -6.56 1.56
C VAL A 228 -13.36 -5.20 1.58
N SER A 229 -12.26 -5.04 0.85
CA SER A 229 -11.44 -3.80 0.78
C SER A 229 -10.40 -3.94 -0.32
N GLY A 230 -9.58 -2.89 -0.57
CA GLY A 230 -8.48 -2.94 -1.53
C GLY A 230 -7.09 -2.89 -0.91
N SER A 231 -7.00 -2.66 0.39
CA SER A 231 -5.73 -2.48 1.13
C SER A 231 -4.87 -1.36 0.53
N ILE A 232 -5.26 -0.13 0.80
CA ILE A 232 -4.61 1.08 0.27
C ILE A 232 -3.22 1.28 0.87
N GLN A 233 -2.29 1.63 0.00
CA GLN A 233 -0.92 2.05 0.29
C GLN A 233 -0.74 3.53 -0.06
N ALA A 234 0.13 4.22 0.67
CA ALA A 234 0.56 5.57 0.35
C ALA A 234 2.09 5.67 0.33
N HIS A 235 2.63 6.45 -0.61
CA HIS A 235 4.01 6.93 -0.57
C HIS A 235 4.00 8.35 -0.04
N LEU A 236 4.64 8.51 1.10
CA LEU A 236 4.72 9.76 1.84
C LEU A 236 6.13 10.32 1.75
N VAL A 237 6.26 11.64 1.57
CA VAL A 237 7.54 12.33 1.62
C VAL A 237 7.58 13.26 2.83
N ASN A 238 8.72 13.31 3.53
CA ASN A 238 8.95 14.26 4.61
C ASN A 238 8.83 15.71 4.09
N ALA A 239 7.92 16.51 4.66
CA ALA A 239 7.61 17.85 4.17
C ALA A 239 8.80 18.81 4.30
N ALA A 240 9.62 18.70 5.36
CA ALA A 240 10.78 19.56 5.56
C ALA A 240 11.92 19.22 4.58
N TRP A 241 12.09 17.95 4.23
CA TRP A 241 13.02 17.54 3.17
C TRP A 241 12.50 17.97 1.80
N TRP A 242 11.19 17.75 1.52
CA TRP A 242 10.53 18.18 0.28
C TRP A 242 10.72 19.68 -0.01
N ALA A 243 10.59 20.52 1.02
CA ALA A 243 10.76 21.97 0.90
C ALA A 243 12.20 22.42 0.54
N LYS A 244 13.20 21.54 0.70
CA LYS A 244 14.59 21.80 0.31
C LYS A 244 14.87 21.46 -1.16
N LEU A 245 13.99 20.70 -1.80
CA LEU A 245 14.13 20.34 -3.21
C LEU A 245 13.81 21.55 -4.09
N ASN A 246 14.58 21.72 -5.16
CA ASN A 246 14.24 22.70 -6.19
C ASN A 246 12.99 22.26 -7.00
N PRO A 247 12.37 23.17 -7.77
CA PRO A 247 11.16 22.86 -8.55
C PRO A 247 11.33 21.68 -9.51
N GLN A 248 12.49 21.54 -10.17
CA GLN A 248 12.78 20.44 -11.10
C GLN A 248 12.82 19.09 -10.38
N GLN A 249 13.39 19.04 -9.18
CA GLN A 249 13.44 17.84 -8.33
C GLN A 249 12.03 17.44 -7.85
N GLN A 250 11.24 18.41 -7.39
CA GLN A 250 9.87 18.19 -6.95
C GLN A 250 8.99 17.68 -8.10
N GLU A 251 9.14 18.26 -9.30
CA GLU A 251 8.42 17.84 -10.50
C GLU A 251 8.79 16.41 -10.89
N ALA A 252 10.09 16.08 -10.93
CA ALA A 252 10.56 14.73 -11.23
C ALA A 252 9.98 13.69 -10.26
N MET A 253 10.08 13.93 -8.95
CA MET A 253 9.50 13.06 -7.93
C MET A 253 7.98 12.89 -8.11
N THR A 254 7.27 13.99 -8.31
CA THR A 254 5.80 13.97 -8.48
C THR A 254 5.42 13.18 -9.72
N ARG A 255 6.06 13.42 -10.85
CA ARG A 255 5.79 12.75 -12.13
C ARG A 255 6.01 11.25 -12.02
N GLU A 256 7.16 10.82 -11.49
CA GLU A 256 7.52 9.41 -11.47
C GLU A 256 6.70 8.61 -10.44
N LEU A 257 6.37 9.19 -9.29
CA LEU A 257 5.49 8.53 -8.32
C LEU A 257 4.03 8.49 -8.81
N ARG A 258 3.57 9.50 -9.53
CA ARG A 258 2.24 9.46 -10.17
C ARG A 258 2.17 8.42 -11.30
N GLN A 259 3.26 8.23 -12.05
CA GLN A 259 3.32 7.15 -13.02
C GLN A 259 3.29 5.78 -12.34
N MET A 260 4.09 5.59 -11.28
CA MET A 260 4.06 4.37 -10.46
C MET A 260 2.65 4.10 -9.91
N GLU A 261 1.96 5.11 -9.42
CA GLU A 261 0.58 4.98 -8.93
C GLU A 261 -0.35 4.43 -10.02
N LYS A 262 -0.29 5.00 -11.24
CA LYS A 262 -1.08 4.51 -12.39
C LYS A 262 -0.76 3.06 -12.74
N ASP A 263 0.53 2.72 -12.78
CA ASP A 263 0.99 1.37 -13.10
C ASP A 263 0.49 0.36 -12.05
N LEU A 264 0.54 0.73 -10.76
CA LEU A 264 0.09 -0.12 -9.66
C LEU A 264 -1.43 -0.28 -9.59
N TRP A 265 -2.22 0.75 -9.95
CA TRP A 265 -3.66 0.63 -10.11
C TRP A 265 -4.01 -0.31 -11.27
N ALA A 266 -3.32 -0.20 -12.40
CA ALA A 266 -3.51 -1.09 -13.54
C ALA A 266 -3.13 -2.54 -13.17
N LEU A 267 -2.00 -2.73 -12.51
CA LEU A 267 -1.54 -4.04 -12.02
C LEU A 267 -2.57 -4.67 -11.08
N ALA A 268 -3.08 -3.92 -10.09
CA ALA A 268 -4.02 -4.45 -9.10
C ALA A 268 -5.35 -4.94 -9.72
N ARG A 269 -5.74 -4.43 -10.89
CA ARG A 269 -6.96 -4.86 -11.61
C ARG A 269 -6.80 -6.22 -12.28
N THR A 270 -5.60 -6.63 -12.65
CA THR A 270 -5.33 -7.84 -13.45
C THR A 270 -4.61 -8.93 -12.66
N ILE A 271 -3.60 -8.57 -11.88
CA ILE A 271 -2.70 -9.52 -11.20
C ILE A 271 -3.42 -10.43 -10.19
N ASN A 272 -4.51 -9.95 -9.59
CA ASN A 272 -5.25 -10.71 -8.57
C ASN A 272 -6.13 -11.82 -9.17
N GLU A 273 -6.60 -11.65 -10.41
CA GLU A 273 -7.29 -12.71 -11.15
C GLU A 273 -6.31 -13.84 -11.48
N ASP A 274 -5.14 -13.52 -12.03
CA ASP A 274 -4.08 -14.48 -12.29
C ASP A 274 -3.66 -15.24 -11.02
N ALA A 275 -3.45 -14.52 -9.90
CA ALA A 275 -3.13 -15.13 -8.62
C ALA A 275 -4.23 -16.05 -8.09
N THR A 276 -5.50 -15.71 -8.31
CA THR A 276 -6.64 -16.56 -7.96
C THR A 276 -6.60 -17.85 -8.78
N ASN A 277 -6.43 -17.74 -10.11
CA ASN A 277 -6.31 -18.89 -10.99
C ASN A 277 -5.13 -19.79 -10.59
N CYS A 278 -3.96 -19.22 -10.34
CA CYS A 278 -2.82 -19.94 -9.84
C CYS A 278 -3.11 -20.68 -8.54
N SER A 279 -3.75 -20.02 -7.59
CA SER A 279 -4.06 -20.60 -6.27
C SER A 279 -5.03 -21.79 -6.35
N ILE A 280 -5.92 -21.81 -7.36
CA ILE A 280 -6.90 -22.91 -7.57
C ILE A 280 -6.52 -23.89 -8.70
N GLY A 281 -5.34 -23.73 -9.27
CA GLY A 281 -4.82 -24.64 -10.31
C GLY A 281 -5.43 -24.48 -11.70
N LYS A 282 -6.09 -23.33 -11.99
CA LYS A 282 -6.68 -23.01 -13.31
C LYS A 282 -5.74 -22.17 -14.16
N GLU A 283 -6.00 -22.16 -15.47
CA GLU A 283 -5.37 -21.27 -16.43
C GLU A 283 -6.28 -20.05 -16.73
N PRO A 284 -5.74 -18.87 -17.08
CA PRO A 284 -4.32 -18.57 -17.14
C PRO A 284 -3.69 -18.43 -15.75
N CYS A 285 -2.46 -18.89 -15.60
CA CYS A 285 -1.65 -18.75 -14.40
C CYS A 285 -0.21 -18.45 -14.83
N ALA A 286 0.21 -17.21 -14.74
CA ALA A 286 1.55 -16.79 -15.07
C ALA A 286 2.58 -17.41 -14.11
N PRO A 287 3.69 -18.01 -14.62
CA PRO A 287 4.67 -18.72 -13.78
C PRO A 287 5.48 -17.81 -12.87
N LYS A 288 5.33 -16.51 -12.97
CA LYS A 288 5.94 -15.47 -12.13
C LYS A 288 5.02 -14.24 -12.05
N PRO A 289 4.83 -13.66 -10.89
CA PRO A 289 5.42 -14.02 -9.59
C PRO A 289 4.69 -15.16 -8.87
N HIS A 290 3.61 -15.73 -9.45
CA HIS A 290 2.74 -16.68 -8.78
C HIS A 290 3.20 -18.13 -8.91
N VAL A 291 2.74 -18.95 -7.97
CA VAL A 291 2.95 -20.41 -7.95
C VAL A 291 1.59 -21.09 -8.07
N LYS A 292 1.53 -22.22 -8.79
CA LYS A 292 0.30 -22.99 -8.99
C LYS A 292 0.04 -23.90 -7.79
N TYR A 293 -1.19 -23.82 -7.26
CA TYR A 293 -1.71 -24.64 -6.15
C TYR A 293 -3.03 -25.30 -6.56
N THR A 294 -3.74 -25.92 -5.61
CA THR A 294 -4.97 -26.66 -5.86
C THR A 294 -6.05 -26.38 -4.80
N MET A 295 -6.21 -25.11 -4.43
CA MET A 295 -7.24 -24.72 -3.46
C MET A 295 -8.63 -24.91 -4.00
N THR A 296 -9.59 -25.14 -3.12
CA THR A 296 -11.03 -25.12 -3.44
C THR A 296 -11.51 -23.67 -3.48
N LEU A 297 -12.07 -23.24 -4.61
CA LEU A 297 -12.73 -21.94 -4.75
C LEU A 297 -14.18 -22.03 -4.31
N ALA A 298 -14.59 -21.17 -3.39
CA ALA A 298 -16.00 -20.99 -3.03
C ALA A 298 -16.68 -20.00 -3.98
N ASP A 299 -17.98 -20.17 -4.23
CA ASP A 299 -18.78 -19.20 -4.94
C ASP A 299 -19.18 -18.05 -4.01
N VAL A 300 -19.16 -16.82 -4.52
CA VAL A 300 -19.64 -15.65 -3.78
C VAL A 300 -21.14 -15.54 -3.93
N ALA A 301 -21.87 -15.82 -2.86
CA ALA A 301 -23.32 -15.62 -2.85
C ALA A 301 -23.65 -14.11 -2.85
N PRO A 302 -24.58 -13.62 -3.69
CA PRO A 302 -25.02 -12.21 -3.67
C PRO A 302 -25.49 -11.76 -2.28
N ALA A 303 -26.11 -12.64 -1.52
CA ALA A 303 -26.56 -12.38 -0.14
C ALA A 303 -25.41 -12.11 0.82
N ASP A 304 -24.25 -12.78 0.64
CA ASP A 304 -23.06 -12.54 1.46
C ASP A 304 -22.44 -11.16 1.17
N LEU A 305 -22.40 -10.75 -0.09
CA LEU A 305 -21.93 -9.42 -0.46
C LEU A 305 -22.83 -8.32 0.12
N GLU A 306 -24.15 -8.51 0.04
CA GLU A 306 -25.12 -7.57 0.63
C GLU A 306 -25.00 -7.51 2.15
N ARG A 307 -24.77 -8.66 2.78
CA ARG A 307 -24.53 -8.74 4.23
C ARG A 307 -23.28 -7.95 4.64
N VAL A 308 -22.18 -8.05 3.89
CA VAL A 308 -20.97 -7.23 4.15
C VAL A 308 -21.29 -5.75 4.06
N ARG A 309 -21.99 -5.32 3.00
CA ARG A 309 -22.37 -3.91 2.83
C ARG A 309 -23.26 -3.41 3.98
N LYS A 310 -24.25 -4.21 4.39
CA LYS A 310 -25.13 -3.89 5.51
C LYS A 310 -24.34 -3.74 6.82
N ILE A 311 -23.48 -4.72 7.16
CA ILE A 311 -22.63 -4.67 8.35
C ILE A 311 -21.70 -3.43 8.30
N SER A 312 -21.18 -3.13 7.12
CA SER A 312 -20.34 -1.93 6.94
C SER A 312 -21.12 -0.66 7.27
N ALA A 313 -22.29 -0.48 6.65
CA ALA A 313 -23.11 0.72 6.84
C ALA A 313 -23.59 0.89 8.29
N GLU A 314 -24.02 -0.19 8.93
CA GLU A 314 -24.65 -0.13 10.25
C GLU A 314 -23.64 -0.12 11.41
N LEU A 315 -22.53 -0.87 11.29
CA LEU A 315 -21.61 -1.12 12.40
C LEU A 315 -20.22 -0.55 12.15
N VAL A 316 -19.62 -0.83 10.99
CA VAL A 316 -18.21 -0.45 10.72
C VAL A 316 -18.07 1.08 10.63
N LEU A 317 -18.97 1.73 9.87
CA LEU A 317 -18.94 3.18 9.68
C LEU A 317 -19.19 3.91 11.00
N THR A 318 -20.15 3.46 11.82
CA THR A 318 -20.48 4.07 13.12
C THR A 318 -19.33 3.92 14.10
N GLU A 319 -18.71 2.75 14.18
CA GLU A 319 -17.57 2.49 15.05
C GLU A 319 -16.36 3.34 14.64
N TRP A 320 -16.04 3.35 13.35
CA TRP A 320 -14.95 4.15 12.82
C TRP A 320 -15.18 5.65 13.09
N ALA A 321 -16.39 6.17 12.81
CA ALA A 321 -16.72 7.57 13.06
C ALA A 321 -16.53 7.93 14.54
N THR A 322 -16.98 7.07 15.46
CA THR A 322 -16.81 7.26 16.90
C THR A 322 -15.34 7.38 17.31
N ARG A 323 -14.47 6.55 16.75
CA ARG A 323 -13.01 6.63 16.98
C ARG A 323 -12.41 7.88 16.34
N CYS A 324 -12.81 8.16 15.11
CA CYS A 324 -12.25 9.25 14.33
C CYS A 324 -12.61 10.63 14.89
N GLU A 325 -13.86 10.84 15.30
CA GLU A 325 -14.31 12.11 15.89
C GLU A 325 -13.54 12.51 17.17
N ARG A 326 -13.03 11.53 17.94
CA ARG A 326 -12.17 11.80 19.08
C ARG A 326 -10.80 12.35 18.69
N ALA A 327 -10.29 11.97 17.53
CA ALA A 327 -8.97 12.37 17.02
C ALA A 327 -9.04 13.57 16.06
N TYR A 328 -10.17 13.74 15.39
CA TYR A 328 -10.40 14.77 14.39
C TYR A 328 -11.87 15.19 14.39
N PRO A 329 -12.23 16.28 15.08
CA PRO A 329 -13.59 16.84 15.04
C PRO A 329 -14.04 17.11 13.59
N ASN A 330 -15.27 16.77 13.24
CA ASN A 330 -15.83 16.80 11.88
C ASN A 330 -15.34 15.66 10.94
N CYS A 331 -14.72 14.62 11.47
CA CYS A 331 -14.31 13.44 10.71
C CYS A 331 -15.47 12.85 9.90
N LYS A 332 -16.60 12.64 10.54
CA LYS A 332 -17.84 12.16 9.94
C LYS A 332 -18.32 13.06 8.80
N GLN A 333 -18.35 14.37 9.03
CA GLN A 333 -18.74 15.34 8.01
C GLN A 333 -17.80 15.29 6.79
N ALA A 334 -16.49 15.24 7.03
CA ALA A 334 -15.49 15.16 5.97
C ALA A 334 -15.65 13.89 5.13
N TRP A 335 -15.89 12.74 5.78
CA TRP A 335 -16.12 11.47 5.11
C TRP A 335 -17.43 11.46 4.31
N ASN A 336 -18.54 11.94 4.90
CA ASN A 336 -19.83 12.04 4.25
C ASN A 336 -19.78 12.95 3.02
N GLY A 337 -19.02 14.06 3.08
CA GLY A 337 -18.84 15.01 1.98
C GLY A 337 -17.98 14.48 0.83
N THR A 338 -17.24 13.40 1.04
CA THR A 338 -16.30 12.81 0.08
C THR A 338 -16.73 11.40 -0.31
N ILE A 339 -16.24 10.38 0.39
CA ILE A 339 -16.55 8.98 0.10
C ILE A 339 -18.04 8.70 0.26
N GLY A 340 -18.65 9.20 1.30
CA GLY A 340 -20.10 9.04 1.53
C GLY A 340 -20.91 9.49 0.33
N LYS A 341 -20.57 10.64 -0.25
CA LYS A 341 -21.22 11.19 -1.44
C LYS A 341 -21.04 10.28 -2.67
N VAL A 342 -19.83 9.85 -2.97
CA VAL A 342 -19.55 9.02 -4.18
C VAL A 342 -20.01 7.57 -4.02
N ARG A 343 -20.16 7.09 -2.78
CA ARG A 343 -20.66 5.74 -2.48
C ARG A 343 -22.15 5.70 -2.13
N ASN A 344 -22.82 6.85 -2.10
CA ASN A 344 -24.21 7.00 -1.65
C ASN A 344 -24.44 6.39 -0.26
N LEU A 345 -23.51 6.65 0.66
CA LEU A 345 -23.53 6.23 2.06
C LEU A 345 -23.52 7.46 2.97
N THR A 346 -24.20 7.38 4.10
CA THR A 346 -24.19 8.45 5.10
C THR A 346 -23.98 7.85 6.48
N ILE A 347 -23.02 8.40 7.20
CA ILE A 347 -22.84 8.12 8.63
C ILE A 347 -23.77 9.07 9.38
N PRO A 348 -24.72 8.59 10.15
CA PRO A 348 -25.73 9.43 10.81
C PRO A 348 -25.17 10.36 11.89
#